data_1c35ebc4129d112b2c55c24aadf3d881
#
_entry.id   1c35ebc4129d112b2c55c24aadf3d881
#
_cell.length_a   1.000
_cell.length_b   1.000
_cell.length_c   1.000
_cell.angle_alpha   90.00
_cell.angle_beta   90.00
_cell.angle_gamma   90.00
#
_symmetry.space_group_name_H-M   'P 1'
#
loop_
_entity.id
_entity.type
_entity.pdbx_description
1 polymer ?
#
loop_
_entity_poly.entity_id
_entity_poly.type
_entity_poly.pdbx_seq_one_letter_code
_entity_poly.pdbx_strand_id
1 'polypeptide(L)'
;MKLVEHYIMRGTRRLVLIIVGFLIFIFASYSAQRYLTEAANGTLALDVVLDIVFYKVLIALEMLLPVGLYVSVGVTLGQMYTDSEITAISAAGGSPGRLYKAVLYLAIPLSIFVTLLSMYGRPWAYTQIYQLEQQSQSELDVRQLRAKKFNTNDNGRMILSQTVDQDNNRLTDALIYTSTANRTRIFRARSVYVVDPSPEKPTVMLHNGTAYLLDHQGRDDNEQIYRNLQLHLNPLDQSPNVKRKAKSVTELARSAFPADHAELQWRQSRGLTALLMALLAISLSRVKPRQGRFSTLLPLTLLFIAIFYGGDVCRTLVANGAIPLIPGLWLVPGLMLMGLLMLVARDFSLLQKFSR
;
A
#
# COMPACT_ATOMS: atom_id res chain seq x y z
N MET A 1 -15.37 7.32 33.94
CA MET A 1 -14.87 8.34 32.98
C MET A 1 -15.40 9.70 33.38
N LYS A 2 -14.52 10.72 33.52
CA LYS A 2 -14.97 12.07 33.88
C LYS A 2 -15.62 12.74 32.67
N LEU A 3 -16.56 13.63 32.87
CA LEU A 3 -17.41 14.25 31.85
C LEU A 3 -16.58 14.93 30.72
N VAL A 4 -15.50 15.58 31.04
CA VAL A 4 -14.57 16.26 30.13
C VAL A 4 -13.89 15.26 29.18
N GLU A 5 -13.43 14.12 29.68
CA GLU A 5 -12.77 13.09 28.86
C GLU A 5 -13.75 12.49 27.84
N HIS A 6 -15.01 12.29 28.28
CA HIS A 6 -16.06 11.80 27.40
C HIS A 6 -16.42 12.80 26.29
N TYR A 7 -16.49 14.09 26.64
CA TYR A 7 -16.78 15.16 25.70
C TYR A 7 -15.72 15.21 24.59
N ILE A 8 -14.44 15.26 24.96
CA ILE A 8 -13.31 15.28 24.00
C ILE A 8 -13.31 14.03 23.13
N MET A 9 -13.48 12.85 23.73
CA MET A 9 -13.51 11.59 23.01
C MET A 9 -14.67 11.51 22.01
N ARG A 10 -15.85 12.00 22.38
CA ARG A 10 -17.04 12.01 21.50
C ARG A 10 -16.81 12.91 20.28
N GLY A 11 -16.26 14.12 20.48
CA GLY A 11 -15.92 15.04 19.40
C GLY A 11 -14.90 14.43 18.44
N THR A 12 -13.79 13.94 18.99
CA THR A 12 -12.72 13.32 18.20
C THR A 12 -13.22 12.09 17.44
N ARG A 13 -13.98 11.18 18.08
CA ARG A 13 -14.52 9.97 17.43
C ARG A 13 -15.40 10.31 16.23
N ARG A 14 -16.27 11.31 16.36
CA ARG A 14 -17.14 11.74 15.26
C ARG A 14 -16.32 12.23 14.07
N LEU A 15 -15.28 13.02 14.32
CA LEU A 15 -14.39 13.55 13.30
C LEU A 15 -13.54 12.44 12.65
N VAL A 16 -13.04 11.47 13.45
CA VAL A 16 -12.32 10.30 12.91
C VAL A 16 -13.18 9.56 11.90
N LEU A 17 -14.44 9.26 12.25
CA LEU A 17 -15.34 8.53 11.35
C LEU A 17 -15.61 9.30 10.05
N ILE A 18 -15.80 10.64 10.14
CA ILE A 18 -16.03 11.47 8.96
C ILE A 18 -14.78 11.53 8.07
N ILE A 19 -13.61 11.83 8.67
CA ILE A 19 -12.36 11.99 7.91
C ILE A 19 -11.93 10.65 7.30
N VAL A 20 -11.93 9.57 8.08
CA VAL A 20 -11.55 8.24 7.58
C VAL A 20 -12.53 7.77 6.52
N GLY A 21 -13.84 7.94 6.73
CA GLY A 21 -14.86 7.59 5.73
C GLY A 21 -14.66 8.34 4.41
N PHE A 22 -14.38 9.64 4.47
CA PHE A 22 -14.10 10.46 3.30
C PHE A 22 -12.80 10.03 2.58
N LEU A 23 -11.74 9.75 3.34
CA LEU A 23 -10.49 9.26 2.77
C LEU A 23 -10.65 7.88 2.12
N ILE A 24 -11.41 6.97 2.75
CA ILE A 24 -11.75 5.67 2.17
C ILE A 24 -12.51 5.85 0.86
N PHE A 25 -13.50 6.74 0.82
CA PHE A 25 -14.28 7.02 -0.38
C PHE A 25 -13.40 7.51 -1.53
N ILE A 26 -12.51 8.48 -1.27
CA ILE A 26 -11.57 8.98 -2.29
C ILE A 26 -10.65 7.85 -2.77
N PHE A 27 -10.07 7.08 -1.84
CA PHE A 27 -9.15 6.02 -2.18
C PHE A 27 -9.83 4.88 -2.95
N ALA A 28 -11.05 4.51 -2.55
CA ALA A 28 -11.84 3.49 -3.25
C ALA A 28 -12.20 3.95 -4.66
N SER A 29 -12.63 5.21 -4.83
CA SER A 29 -12.95 5.78 -6.15
C SER A 29 -11.72 5.80 -7.06
N TYR A 30 -10.57 6.23 -6.55
CA TYR A 30 -9.32 6.22 -7.31
C TYR A 30 -8.89 4.79 -7.70
N SER A 31 -8.98 3.85 -6.76
CA SER A 31 -8.66 2.45 -7.02
C SER A 31 -9.62 1.83 -8.03
N ALA A 32 -10.91 2.09 -7.91
CA ALA A 32 -11.91 1.62 -8.84
C ALA A 32 -11.66 2.15 -10.26
N GLN A 33 -11.39 3.46 -10.40
CA GLN A 33 -11.05 4.04 -11.71
C GLN A 33 -9.84 3.34 -12.34
N ARG A 34 -8.78 3.12 -11.56
CA ARG A 34 -7.57 2.45 -12.06
C ARG A 34 -7.87 1.04 -12.55
N TYR A 35 -8.50 0.20 -11.73
CA TYR A 35 -8.76 -1.20 -12.09
C TYR A 35 -9.84 -1.36 -13.15
N LEU A 36 -10.82 -0.45 -13.23
CA LEU A 36 -11.76 -0.40 -14.35
C LEU A 36 -11.06 -0.06 -15.67
N THR A 37 -10.04 0.80 -15.64
CA THR A 37 -9.24 1.09 -16.83
C THR A 37 -8.41 -0.13 -17.26
N GLU A 38 -7.84 -0.86 -16.31
CA GLU A 38 -7.12 -2.12 -16.58
C GLU A 38 -8.08 -3.18 -17.17
N ALA A 39 -9.29 -3.29 -16.65
CA ALA A 39 -10.33 -4.16 -17.19
C ALA A 39 -10.79 -3.73 -18.60
N ALA A 40 -10.98 -2.42 -18.84
CA ALA A 40 -11.31 -1.89 -20.16
C ALA A 40 -10.21 -2.13 -21.19
N ASN A 41 -8.95 -2.22 -20.76
CA ASN A 41 -7.81 -2.57 -21.60
C ASN A 41 -7.68 -4.08 -21.83
N GLY A 42 -8.51 -4.91 -21.17
CA GLY A 42 -8.50 -6.37 -21.30
C GLY A 42 -7.36 -7.06 -20.53
N THR A 43 -6.70 -6.36 -19.62
CA THR A 43 -5.63 -6.92 -18.76
C THR A 43 -6.17 -7.53 -17.47
N LEU A 44 -7.43 -7.24 -17.13
CA LEU A 44 -8.10 -7.74 -15.93
C LEU A 44 -9.55 -8.10 -16.25
N ALA A 45 -10.08 -9.15 -15.66
CA ALA A 45 -11.49 -9.50 -15.79
C ALA A 45 -12.36 -8.54 -14.95
N LEU A 46 -13.52 -8.16 -15.48
CA LEU A 46 -14.37 -7.10 -14.88
C LEU A 46 -15.00 -7.53 -13.56
N ASP A 47 -15.28 -8.82 -13.40
CA ASP A 47 -15.87 -9.42 -12.21
C ASP A 47 -14.96 -9.37 -10.98
N VAL A 48 -13.62 -9.42 -11.16
CA VAL A 48 -12.66 -9.36 -10.06
C VAL A 48 -12.32 -7.94 -9.61
N VAL A 49 -12.75 -6.90 -10.36
CA VAL A 49 -12.38 -5.50 -10.05
C VAL A 49 -12.87 -5.07 -8.67
N LEU A 50 -14.11 -5.41 -8.30
CA LEU A 50 -14.68 -5.02 -7.00
C LEU A 50 -13.95 -5.69 -5.84
N ASP A 51 -13.59 -6.96 -6.00
CA ASP A 51 -12.82 -7.69 -4.97
C ASP A 51 -11.43 -7.08 -4.78
N ILE A 52 -10.73 -6.76 -5.86
CA ILE A 52 -9.42 -6.10 -5.79
C ILE A 52 -9.55 -4.74 -5.12
N VAL A 53 -10.55 -3.93 -5.47
CA VAL A 53 -10.78 -2.62 -4.83
C VAL A 53 -11.03 -2.78 -3.34
N PHE A 54 -11.83 -3.76 -2.93
CA PHE A 54 -12.07 -4.07 -1.51
C PHE A 54 -10.76 -4.40 -0.77
N TYR A 55 -9.93 -5.29 -1.31
CA TYR A 55 -8.63 -5.62 -0.69
C TYR A 55 -7.67 -4.44 -0.69
N LYS A 56 -7.67 -3.59 -1.72
CA LYS A 56 -6.85 -2.36 -1.76
C LYS A 56 -7.29 -1.36 -0.69
N VAL A 57 -8.59 -1.20 -0.47
CA VAL A 57 -9.12 -0.38 0.63
C VAL A 57 -8.68 -0.94 1.98
N LEU A 58 -8.74 -2.25 2.18
CA LEU A 58 -8.29 -2.89 3.42
C LEU A 58 -6.80 -2.60 3.69
N ILE A 59 -5.95 -2.68 2.66
CA ILE A 59 -4.53 -2.33 2.76
C ILE A 59 -4.37 -0.83 3.09
N ALA A 60 -5.15 0.04 2.46
CA ALA A 60 -5.07 1.48 2.69
C ALA A 60 -5.47 1.89 4.11
N LEU A 61 -6.37 1.14 4.76
CA LEU A 61 -6.77 1.40 6.15
C LEU A 61 -5.59 1.42 7.13
N GLU A 62 -4.53 0.66 6.88
CA GLU A 62 -3.29 0.70 7.67
C GLU A 62 -2.72 2.12 7.79
N MET A 63 -2.87 2.93 6.76
CA MET A 63 -2.40 4.31 6.70
C MET A 63 -3.51 5.32 7.00
N LEU A 64 -4.70 5.11 6.47
CA LEU A 64 -5.81 6.05 6.59
C LEU A 64 -6.30 6.20 8.02
N LEU A 65 -6.31 5.13 8.81
CA LEU A 65 -6.74 5.16 10.21
C LEU A 65 -5.82 6.01 11.11
N PRO A 66 -4.48 5.81 11.11
CA PRO A 66 -3.57 6.69 11.85
C PRO A 66 -3.68 8.15 11.45
N VAL A 67 -3.73 8.43 10.15
CA VAL A 67 -3.85 9.79 9.60
C VAL A 67 -5.16 10.43 10.03
N GLY A 68 -6.26 9.71 9.88
CA GLY A 68 -7.59 10.19 10.28
C GLY A 68 -7.67 10.49 11.77
N LEU A 69 -7.11 9.62 12.63
CA LEU A 69 -7.02 9.87 14.07
C LEU A 69 -6.16 11.10 14.37
N TYR A 70 -4.96 11.16 13.80
CA TYR A 70 -4.02 12.27 13.98
C TYR A 70 -4.63 13.63 13.65
N VAL A 71 -5.22 13.74 12.47
CA VAL A 71 -5.88 14.98 12.01
C VAL A 71 -7.09 15.30 12.87
N SER A 72 -7.91 14.29 13.21
CA SER A 72 -9.10 14.50 14.05
C SER A 72 -8.75 15.00 15.45
N VAL A 73 -7.70 14.45 16.08
CA VAL A 73 -7.22 14.93 17.38
C VAL A 73 -6.75 16.39 17.27
N GLY A 74 -5.93 16.68 16.24
CA GLY A 74 -5.40 18.03 16.02
C GLY A 74 -6.49 19.06 15.77
N VAL A 75 -7.47 18.73 14.92
CA VAL A 75 -8.59 19.65 14.60
C VAL A 75 -9.52 19.84 15.81
N THR A 76 -9.91 18.74 16.48
CA THR A 76 -10.82 18.83 17.65
C THR A 76 -10.19 19.66 18.76
N LEU A 77 -8.94 19.35 19.15
CA LEU A 77 -8.27 20.08 20.21
C LEU A 77 -7.91 21.50 19.79
N GLY A 78 -7.50 21.71 18.52
CA GLY A 78 -7.24 23.04 17.99
C GLY A 78 -8.48 23.94 18.04
N GLN A 79 -9.65 23.39 17.72
CA GLN A 79 -10.91 24.11 17.85
C GLN A 79 -11.23 24.44 19.32
N MET A 80 -11.10 23.48 20.23
CA MET A 80 -11.31 23.71 21.67
C MET A 80 -10.34 24.75 22.24
N TYR A 81 -9.11 24.86 21.73
CA TYR A 81 -8.18 25.93 22.10
C TYR A 81 -8.65 27.29 21.56
N THR A 82 -9.07 27.35 20.30
CA THR A 82 -9.57 28.58 19.66
C THR A 82 -10.83 29.11 20.37
N ASP A 83 -11.73 28.20 20.74
CA ASP A 83 -12.99 28.51 21.44
C ASP A 83 -12.76 28.72 22.98
N SER A 84 -11.48 28.71 23.43
CA SER A 84 -11.08 28.90 24.84
C SER A 84 -11.63 27.85 25.81
N GLU A 85 -12.20 26.74 25.34
CA GLU A 85 -12.75 25.67 26.18
C GLU A 85 -11.65 25.02 27.04
N ILE A 86 -10.49 24.69 26.43
CA ILE A 86 -9.36 24.10 27.20
C ILE A 86 -8.81 25.08 28.22
N THR A 87 -8.80 26.37 27.90
CA THR A 87 -8.38 27.43 28.84
C THR A 87 -9.33 27.49 30.05
N ALA A 88 -10.64 27.44 29.80
CA ALA A 88 -11.65 27.39 30.86
C ALA A 88 -11.53 26.13 31.73
N ILE A 89 -11.31 24.95 31.11
CA ILE A 89 -11.09 23.68 31.81
C ILE A 89 -9.83 23.77 32.69
N SER A 90 -8.76 24.39 32.19
CA SER A 90 -7.52 24.59 32.95
C SER A 90 -7.70 25.56 34.11
N ALA A 91 -8.43 26.67 33.90
CA ALA A 91 -8.77 27.63 34.98
C ALA A 91 -9.64 27.01 36.08
N ALA A 92 -10.50 26.05 35.74
CA ALA A 92 -11.28 25.25 36.68
C ALA A 92 -10.46 24.12 37.37
N GLY A 93 -9.11 24.13 37.27
CA GLY A 93 -8.23 23.14 37.90
C GLY A 93 -8.09 21.82 37.08
N GLY A 94 -8.48 21.85 35.81
CA GLY A 94 -8.29 20.70 34.91
C GLY A 94 -6.82 20.49 34.56
N SER A 95 -6.26 19.32 34.84
CA SER A 95 -4.88 19.00 34.47
C SER A 95 -4.79 18.62 32.98
N PRO A 96 -3.68 18.94 32.25
CA PRO A 96 -3.47 18.52 30.86
C PRO A 96 -3.48 17.01 30.66
N GLY A 97 -3.15 16.26 31.71
CA GLY A 97 -3.21 14.80 31.70
C GLY A 97 -4.59 14.25 31.32
N ARG A 98 -5.67 15.03 31.50
CA ARG A 98 -7.02 14.65 31.07
C ARG A 98 -7.16 14.63 29.54
N LEU A 99 -6.48 15.56 28.86
CA LEU A 99 -6.47 15.57 27.38
C LEU A 99 -5.78 14.31 26.83
N TYR A 100 -4.59 14.00 27.39
CA TYR A 100 -3.85 12.79 27.03
C TYR A 100 -4.67 11.53 27.31
N LYS A 101 -5.33 11.44 28.48
CA LYS A 101 -6.19 10.29 28.80
C LYS A 101 -7.36 10.15 27.82
N ALA A 102 -8.04 11.23 27.46
CA ALA A 102 -9.15 11.20 26.52
C ALA A 102 -8.72 10.70 25.13
N VAL A 103 -7.57 11.16 24.65
CA VAL A 103 -7.02 10.71 23.36
C VAL A 103 -6.54 9.26 23.44
N LEU A 104 -5.87 8.84 24.53
CA LEU A 104 -5.41 7.47 24.73
C LEU A 104 -6.54 6.44 24.69
N TYR A 105 -7.71 6.75 25.25
CA TYR A 105 -8.89 5.86 25.18
C TYR A 105 -9.32 5.54 23.74
N LEU A 106 -9.08 6.46 22.80
CA LEU A 106 -9.37 6.25 21.40
C LEU A 106 -8.17 5.72 20.63
N ALA A 107 -6.97 6.21 20.97
CA ALA A 107 -5.74 5.87 20.24
C ALA A 107 -5.26 4.44 20.51
N ILE A 108 -5.38 3.93 21.74
CA ILE A 108 -4.94 2.58 22.09
C ILE A 108 -5.70 1.51 21.28
N PRO A 109 -7.05 1.44 21.33
CA PRO A 109 -7.76 0.41 20.57
C PRO A 109 -7.54 0.54 19.06
N LEU A 110 -7.44 1.77 18.54
CA LEU A 110 -7.16 1.98 17.13
C LEU A 110 -5.74 1.55 16.76
N SER A 111 -4.74 1.81 17.61
CA SER A 111 -3.35 1.37 17.40
C SER A 111 -3.22 -0.15 17.39
N ILE A 112 -3.93 -0.83 18.30
CA ILE A 112 -3.99 -2.29 18.34
C ILE A 112 -4.62 -2.80 17.04
N PHE A 113 -5.73 -2.22 16.61
CA PHE A 113 -6.38 -2.59 15.35
C PHE A 113 -5.46 -2.39 14.14
N VAL A 114 -4.76 -1.26 14.04
CA VAL A 114 -3.79 -0.99 12.98
C VAL A 114 -2.64 -2.00 13.01
N THR A 115 -2.15 -2.39 14.20
CA THR A 115 -1.12 -3.42 14.32
C THR A 115 -1.60 -4.76 13.77
N LEU A 116 -2.79 -5.20 14.17
CA LEU A 116 -3.39 -6.45 13.68
C LEU A 116 -3.62 -6.42 12.17
N LEU A 117 -4.11 -5.28 11.66
CA LEU A 117 -4.31 -5.08 10.23
C LEU A 117 -2.98 -5.13 9.46
N SER A 118 -1.92 -4.51 9.98
CA SER A 118 -0.60 -4.49 9.35
C SER A 118 0.08 -5.87 9.37
N MET A 119 -0.08 -6.63 10.48
CA MET A 119 0.58 -7.92 10.67
C MET A 119 -0.13 -9.06 9.93
N TYR A 120 -1.46 -9.05 9.88
CA TYR A 120 -2.28 -10.15 9.36
C TYR A 120 -3.16 -9.74 8.18
N GLY A 121 -3.90 -8.63 8.29
CA GLY A 121 -4.85 -8.19 7.27
C GLY A 121 -4.17 -7.81 5.95
N ARG A 122 -3.08 -7.06 6.04
CA ARG A 122 -2.33 -6.61 4.87
C ARG A 122 -1.70 -7.76 4.06
N PRO A 123 -0.93 -8.70 4.63
CA PRO A 123 -0.40 -9.82 3.85
C PRO A 123 -1.50 -10.71 3.27
N TRP A 124 -2.57 -10.94 4.00
CA TRP A 124 -3.73 -11.68 3.50
C TRP A 124 -4.36 -10.98 2.29
N ALA A 125 -4.63 -9.68 2.38
CA ALA A 125 -5.19 -8.91 1.28
C ALA A 125 -4.28 -8.90 0.04
N TYR A 126 -2.95 -8.78 0.22
CA TYR A 126 -2.01 -8.90 -0.89
C TYR A 126 -2.04 -10.28 -1.53
N THR A 127 -2.12 -11.36 -0.74
CA THR A 127 -2.21 -12.73 -1.28
C THR A 127 -3.46 -12.89 -2.14
N GLN A 128 -4.62 -12.38 -1.68
CA GLN A 128 -5.86 -12.44 -2.45
C GLN A 128 -5.76 -11.64 -3.77
N ILE A 129 -5.20 -10.42 -3.70
CA ILE A 129 -5.00 -9.61 -4.92
C ILE A 129 -4.13 -10.36 -5.91
N TYR A 130 -3.02 -10.96 -5.47
CA TYR A 130 -2.13 -11.69 -6.39
C TYR A 130 -2.78 -12.93 -6.98
N GLN A 131 -3.61 -13.64 -6.23
CA GLN A 131 -4.37 -14.76 -6.75
C GLN A 131 -5.37 -14.30 -7.82
N LEU A 132 -6.12 -13.22 -7.57
CA LEU A 132 -7.07 -12.66 -8.52
C LEU A 132 -6.37 -12.11 -9.78
N GLU A 133 -5.27 -11.39 -9.60
CA GLU A 133 -4.46 -10.90 -10.71
C GLU A 133 -3.86 -12.06 -11.53
N GLN A 134 -3.37 -13.11 -10.87
CA GLN A 134 -2.89 -14.32 -11.55
C GLN A 134 -4.00 -15.05 -12.30
N GLN A 135 -5.15 -15.27 -11.68
CA GLN A 135 -6.29 -15.93 -12.33
C GLN A 135 -6.74 -15.12 -13.56
N SER A 136 -6.84 -13.81 -13.43
CA SER A 136 -7.24 -12.94 -14.53
C SER A 136 -6.21 -12.87 -15.66
N GLN A 137 -4.91 -12.94 -15.35
CA GLN A 137 -3.83 -12.87 -16.33
C GLN A 137 -3.43 -14.24 -16.88
N SER A 138 -3.75 -15.33 -16.17
CA SER A 138 -3.42 -16.69 -16.57
C SER A 138 -4.44 -17.29 -17.53
N GLU A 139 -5.62 -16.75 -17.58
CA GLU A 139 -6.45 -16.93 -18.73
C GLU A 139 -5.75 -16.19 -19.89
N LEU A 140 -4.87 -16.92 -20.60
CA LEU A 140 -4.67 -16.70 -22.02
C LEU A 140 -6.05 -16.91 -22.68
N ASP A 141 -6.98 -16.13 -22.18
CA ASP A 141 -8.32 -16.12 -22.71
C ASP A 141 -8.16 -15.44 -24.06
N VAL A 142 -8.15 -16.26 -25.10
CA VAL A 142 -8.19 -15.78 -26.48
C VAL A 142 -9.30 -14.75 -26.64
N ARG A 143 -10.30 -14.78 -25.74
CA ARG A 143 -11.42 -13.83 -25.65
C ARG A 143 -10.97 -12.41 -25.26
N GLN A 144 -9.86 -12.25 -24.57
CA GLN A 144 -9.33 -10.94 -24.14
C GLN A 144 -8.34 -10.36 -25.15
N LEU A 145 -7.80 -11.19 -26.06
CA LEU A 145 -6.88 -10.74 -27.09
C LEU A 145 -7.61 -9.94 -28.18
N ARG A 146 -7.12 -8.74 -28.44
CA ARG A 146 -7.63 -7.89 -29.53
C ARG A 146 -6.85 -8.14 -30.81
N ALA A 147 -7.57 -8.52 -31.88
CA ALA A 147 -6.97 -8.65 -33.19
C ALA A 147 -6.36 -7.32 -33.67
N LYS A 148 -5.24 -7.41 -34.37
CA LYS A 148 -4.51 -6.26 -34.96
C LYS A 148 -3.99 -5.22 -33.93
N LYS A 149 -3.91 -5.61 -32.66
CA LYS A 149 -3.29 -4.79 -31.61
C LYS A 149 -2.20 -5.58 -30.89
N PHE A 150 -1.18 -4.87 -30.43
CA PHE A 150 -0.20 -5.46 -29.52
C PHE A 150 -0.83 -5.65 -28.15
N ASN A 151 -1.05 -6.90 -27.78
CA ASN A 151 -1.48 -7.26 -26.43
C ASN A 151 -0.22 -7.48 -25.60
N THR A 152 0.08 -6.55 -24.71
CA THR A 152 1.30 -6.55 -23.88
C THR A 152 0.94 -6.92 -22.47
N ASN A 153 1.71 -7.81 -21.84
CA ASN A 153 1.59 -8.04 -20.40
C ASN A 153 2.75 -7.40 -19.64
N ASP A 154 2.63 -7.34 -18.31
CA ASP A 154 3.61 -6.68 -17.41
C ASP A 154 5.02 -7.30 -17.45
N ASN A 155 5.16 -8.51 -18.00
CA ASN A 155 6.44 -9.21 -18.17
C ASN A 155 7.14 -8.92 -19.51
N GLY A 156 6.68 -7.91 -20.25
CA GLY A 156 7.27 -7.55 -21.53
C GLY A 156 7.00 -8.54 -22.66
N ARG A 157 6.04 -9.47 -22.46
CA ARG A 157 5.55 -10.32 -23.56
C ARG A 157 4.56 -9.51 -24.37
N MET A 158 4.74 -9.53 -25.69
CA MET A 158 3.81 -8.94 -26.65
C MET A 158 3.24 -10.02 -27.55
N ILE A 159 1.93 -10.04 -27.71
CA ILE A 159 1.21 -10.92 -28.65
C ILE A 159 0.48 -10.04 -29.64
N LEU A 160 0.77 -10.25 -30.92
CA LEU A 160 0.07 -9.64 -32.04
C LEU A 160 -0.57 -10.76 -32.86
N SER A 161 -1.85 -10.66 -33.18
CA SER A 161 -2.53 -11.60 -34.08
C SER A 161 -3.37 -10.85 -35.10
N GLN A 162 -3.49 -11.38 -36.30
CA GLN A 162 -4.35 -10.78 -37.31
C GLN A 162 -5.83 -11.05 -37.04
N THR A 163 -6.17 -12.28 -36.65
CA THR A 163 -7.53 -12.64 -36.25
C THR A 163 -7.51 -13.46 -34.97
N VAL A 164 -8.54 -13.28 -34.16
CA VAL A 164 -8.77 -14.00 -32.90
C VAL A 164 -10.09 -14.72 -33.06
N ASP A 165 -10.04 -16.04 -33.06
CA ASP A 165 -11.22 -16.91 -33.04
C ASP A 165 -11.47 -17.34 -31.60
N GLN A 166 -12.45 -16.69 -30.97
CA GLN A 166 -12.77 -16.88 -29.56
C GLN A 166 -13.42 -18.23 -29.28
N ASP A 167 -14.16 -18.77 -30.25
CA ASP A 167 -14.91 -20.03 -30.09
C ASP A 167 -13.99 -21.26 -30.12
N ASN A 168 -12.94 -21.19 -30.94
CA ASN A 168 -11.99 -22.29 -31.11
C ASN A 168 -10.65 -22.08 -30.38
N ASN A 169 -10.51 -21.05 -29.53
CA ASN A 169 -9.27 -20.71 -28.85
C ASN A 169 -8.05 -20.63 -29.77
N ARG A 170 -8.25 -20.04 -30.97
CA ARG A 170 -7.27 -20.00 -32.02
C ARG A 170 -6.90 -18.59 -32.44
N LEU A 171 -5.59 -18.36 -32.59
CA LEU A 171 -5.04 -17.15 -33.18
C LEU A 171 -4.50 -17.48 -34.59
N THR A 172 -4.70 -16.58 -35.55
CA THR A 172 -4.09 -16.71 -36.88
C THR A 172 -3.10 -15.59 -37.13
N ASP A 173 -2.02 -15.92 -37.86
CA ASP A 173 -0.88 -15.04 -38.10
C ASP A 173 -0.43 -14.31 -36.81
N ALA A 174 -0.03 -15.12 -35.84
CA ALA A 174 0.35 -14.62 -34.55
C ALA A 174 1.87 -14.44 -34.47
N LEU A 175 2.26 -13.34 -33.79
CA LEU A 175 3.62 -13.05 -33.42
C LEU A 175 3.67 -12.94 -31.91
N ILE A 176 4.49 -13.80 -31.29
CA ILE A 176 4.72 -13.79 -29.82
C ILE A 176 6.16 -13.32 -29.61
N TYR A 177 6.30 -12.18 -28.97
CA TYR A 177 7.59 -11.57 -28.62
C TYR A 177 7.81 -11.69 -27.12
N THR A 178 8.98 -12.12 -26.70
CA THR A 178 9.40 -12.16 -25.28
C THR A 178 10.84 -11.72 -25.20
N SER A 179 11.11 -10.68 -24.42
CA SER A 179 12.46 -10.18 -24.16
C SER A 179 12.84 -10.44 -22.71
N THR A 180 14.05 -10.91 -22.50
CA THR A 180 14.70 -11.11 -21.21
C THR A 180 16.00 -10.29 -21.22
N ALA A 181 16.63 -10.04 -20.08
CA ALA A 181 17.86 -9.21 -20.00
C ALA A 181 18.96 -9.60 -21.01
N ASN A 182 19.10 -10.87 -21.35
CA ASN A 182 20.17 -11.37 -22.21
C ASN A 182 19.70 -11.88 -23.58
N ARG A 183 18.41 -12.20 -23.76
CA ARG A 183 17.89 -12.85 -24.96
C ARG A 183 16.52 -12.37 -25.33
N THR A 184 16.28 -12.19 -26.63
CA THR A 184 14.95 -11.95 -27.21
C THR A 184 14.50 -13.18 -27.99
N ARG A 185 13.26 -13.61 -27.74
CA ARG A 185 12.62 -14.71 -28.45
C ARG A 185 11.42 -14.17 -29.23
N ILE A 186 11.36 -14.46 -30.51
CA ILE A 186 10.27 -14.07 -31.39
C ILE A 186 9.74 -15.33 -32.07
N PHE A 187 8.47 -15.63 -31.83
CA PHE A 187 7.79 -16.74 -32.49
C PHE A 187 6.76 -16.17 -33.45
N ARG A 188 6.88 -16.48 -34.72
CA ARG A 188 5.88 -16.21 -35.75
C ARG A 188 5.21 -17.52 -36.13
N ALA A 189 3.89 -17.59 -36.05
CA ALA A 189 3.13 -18.80 -36.37
C ALA A 189 1.91 -18.47 -37.21
N ARG A 190 1.59 -19.34 -38.18
CA ARG A 190 0.37 -19.21 -38.97
C ARG A 190 -0.88 -19.45 -38.14
N SER A 191 -0.82 -20.36 -37.16
CA SER A 191 -1.88 -20.57 -36.20
C SER A 191 -1.31 -20.95 -34.82
N VAL A 192 -1.96 -20.44 -33.79
CA VAL A 192 -1.65 -20.73 -32.39
C VAL A 192 -2.92 -21.23 -31.71
N TYR A 193 -2.83 -22.34 -31.02
CA TYR A 193 -3.91 -22.91 -30.20
C TYR A 193 -3.49 -22.91 -28.76
N VAL A 194 -4.40 -22.50 -27.86
CA VAL A 194 -4.20 -22.64 -26.42
C VAL A 194 -4.54 -24.05 -26.01
N VAL A 195 -3.55 -24.83 -25.60
CA VAL A 195 -3.70 -26.24 -25.18
C VAL A 195 -4.06 -26.33 -23.71
N ASP A 196 -3.39 -25.54 -22.86
CA ASP A 196 -3.63 -25.50 -21.44
C ASP A 196 -3.65 -24.03 -21.01
N PRO A 197 -4.81 -23.49 -20.60
CA PRO A 197 -4.91 -22.13 -20.09
C PRO A 197 -4.50 -21.99 -18.62
N SER A 198 -4.06 -23.09 -17.95
CA SER A 198 -3.78 -23.07 -16.51
C SER A 198 -2.69 -22.04 -16.15
N PRO A 199 -2.89 -21.32 -14.99
CA PRO A 199 -1.96 -20.27 -14.56
C PRO A 199 -0.56 -20.76 -14.24
N GLU A 200 -0.44 -22.01 -13.83
CA GLU A 200 0.84 -22.59 -13.40
C GLU A 200 1.77 -22.91 -14.57
N LYS A 201 1.22 -23.36 -15.71
CA LYS A 201 1.99 -23.74 -16.90
C LYS A 201 1.20 -23.48 -18.19
N PRO A 202 0.86 -22.22 -18.50
CA PRO A 202 0.11 -21.93 -19.71
C PRO A 202 0.86 -22.44 -20.92
N THR A 203 0.19 -23.29 -21.71
CA THR A 203 0.81 -23.98 -22.83
C THR A 203 0.08 -23.64 -24.13
N VAL A 204 0.83 -23.22 -25.13
CA VAL A 204 0.32 -22.94 -26.47
C VAL A 204 0.99 -23.86 -27.50
N MET A 205 0.23 -24.29 -28.48
CA MET A 205 0.73 -25.03 -29.65
C MET A 205 0.79 -24.09 -30.84
N LEU A 206 1.98 -23.90 -31.37
CA LEU A 206 2.23 -23.10 -32.56
C LEU A 206 2.35 -24.04 -33.77
N HIS A 207 1.63 -23.72 -34.85
CA HIS A 207 1.67 -24.47 -36.08
C HIS A 207 2.24 -23.64 -37.23
N ASN A 208 3.15 -24.23 -37.98
CA ASN A 208 3.77 -23.70 -39.22
C ASN A 208 4.32 -22.29 -39.01
N GLY A 209 5.52 -22.21 -38.46
CA GLY A 209 6.14 -20.93 -38.14
C GLY A 209 7.65 -20.96 -38.03
N THR A 210 8.18 -19.82 -37.65
CA THR A 210 9.61 -19.58 -37.43
C THR A 210 9.83 -19.05 -36.05
N ALA A 211 10.82 -19.58 -35.34
CA ALA A 211 11.30 -19.09 -34.05
C ALA A 211 12.66 -18.39 -34.26
N TYR A 212 12.76 -17.16 -33.81
CA TYR A 212 14.00 -16.40 -33.79
C TYR A 212 14.48 -16.30 -32.34
N LEU A 213 15.71 -16.70 -32.11
CA LEU A 213 16.40 -16.57 -30.84
C LEU A 213 17.54 -15.57 -31.03
N LEU A 214 17.40 -14.38 -30.48
CA LEU A 214 18.37 -13.28 -30.61
C LEU A 214 19.13 -13.12 -29.33
N ASP A 215 20.46 -13.21 -29.36
CA ASP A 215 21.33 -12.94 -28.23
C ASP A 215 21.73 -11.45 -28.22
N HIS A 216 21.50 -10.73 -27.13
CA HIS A 216 21.84 -9.32 -27.02
C HIS A 216 23.35 -9.06 -27.09
N GLN A 217 24.17 -10.09 -26.93
CA GLN A 217 25.62 -10.02 -27.12
C GLN A 217 26.07 -10.35 -28.54
N GLY A 218 25.14 -10.71 -29.43
CA GLY A 218 25.37 -10.93 -30.86
C GLY A 218 26.24 -12.13 -31.18
N ARG A 219 26.28 -13.14 -30.30
CA ARG A 219 27.15 -14.33 -30.48
C ARG A 219 26.43 -15.57 -30.97
N ASP A 220 25.13 -15.71 -30.69
CA ASP A 220 24.36 -16.95 -30.95
C ASP A 220 22.93 -16.65 -31.44
N ASP A 221 22.78 -15.89 -32.51
CA ASP A 221 21.49 -15.72 -33.15
C ASP A 221 21.11 -17.04 -33.90
N ASN A 222 19.90 -17.52 -33.61
CA ASN A 222 19.40 -18.77 -34.18
C ASN A 222 18.00 -18.60 -34.76
N GLU A 223 17.79 -19.14 -35.95
CA GLU A 223 16.50 -19.22 -36.63
C GLU A 223 16.11 -20.68 -36.79
N GLN A 224 14.92 -21.05 -36.35
CA GLN A 224 14.38 -22.39 -36.45
C GLN A 224 13.00 -22.39 -37.12
N ILE A 225 12.85 -23.12 -38.19
CA ILE A 225 11.55 -23.35 -38.82
C ILE A 225 10.91 -24.59 -38.19
N TYR A 226 9.68 -24.47 -37.74
CA TYR A 226 8.94 -25.56 -37.11
C TYR A 226 7.58 -25.81 -37.79
N ARG A 227 7.14 -27.06 -37.80
CA ARG A 227 5.77 -27.44 -38.19
C ARG A 227 4.84 -27.37 -36.99
N ASN A 228 5.26 -27.93 -35.86
CA ASN A 228 4.55 -27.92 -34.59
C ASN A 228 5.56 -27.60 -33.47
N LEU A 229 5.27 -26.59 -32.69
CA LEU A 229 6.06 -26.21 -31.54
C LEU A 229 5.15 -26.01 -30.32
N GLN A 230 5.38 -26.81 -29.30
CA GLN A 230 4.71 -26.60 -28.02
C GLN A 230 5.55 -25.62 -27.19
N LEU A 231 4.94 -24.50 -26.86
CA LEU A 231 5.59 -23.45 -26.08
C LEU A 231 4.94 -23.37 -24.69
N HIS A 232 5.73 -23.66 -23.68
CA HIS A 232 5.33 -23.38 -22.31
C HIS A 232 5.63 -21.92 -22.02
N LEU A 233 4.58 -21.17 -21.73
CA LEU A 233 4.72 -19.79 -21.38
C LEU A 233 5.06 -19.72 -19.89
N ASN A 234 6.16 -19.05 -19.55
CA ASN A 234 6.55 -18.91 -18.15
C ASN A 234 5.41 -18.27 -17.35
N PRO A 235 5.11 -18.81 -16.15
CA PRO A 235 4.17 -18.16 -15.22
C PRO A 235 4.59 -16.71 -14.98
N LEU A 236 3.62 -15.86 -14.73
CA LEU A 236 3.87 -14.47 -14.34
C LEU A 236 4.75 -14.43 -13.09
N ASP A 237 6.03 -14.13 -13.27
CA ASP A 237 6.94 -13.92 -12.16
C ASP A 237 6.60 -12.58 -11.52
N GLN A 238 5.92 -12.64 -10.38
CA GLN A 238 5.62 -11.45 -9.59
C GLN A 238 6.93 -10.79 -9.14
N SER A 239 7.00 -9.48 -9.23
CA SER A 239 8.17 -8.76 -8.77
C SER A 239 8.51 -9.15 -7.31
N PRO A 240 9.79 -9.24 -6.92
CA PRO A 240 10.20 -9.62 -5.56
C PRO A 240 9.52 -8.78 -4.47
N ASN A 241 9.23 -7.49 -4.78
CA ASN A 241 8.53 -6.59 -3.85
C ASN A 241 7.07 -6.96 -3.62
N VAL A 242 6.43 -7.53 -4.62
CA VAL A 242 5.05 -7.97 -4.56
C VAL A 242 4.94 -9.20 -3.67
N LYS A 243 5.77 -10.22 -3.91
CA LYS A 243 5.85 -11.44 -3.08
C LYS A 243 6.15 -11.11 -1.61
N ARG A 244 7.04 -10.14 -1.35
CA ARG A 244 7.40 -9.72 0.02
C ARG A 244 6.21 -9.19 0.80
N LYS A 245 5.33 -8.39 0.18
CA LYS A 245 4.15 -7.83 0.83
C LYS A 245 3.11 -8.87 1.22
N ALA A 246 3.09 -10.01 0.54
CA ALA A 246 2.20 -11.14 0.84
C ALA A 246 2.79 -12.12 1.85
N LYS A 247 4.12 -12.14 2.08
CA LYS A 247 4.77 -13.05 3.02
C LYS A 247 4.18 -12.95 4.42
N SER A 248 4.04 -14.08 5.07
CA SER A 248 3.63 -14.16 6.48
C SER A 248 4.70 -13.58 7.42
N VAL A 249 4.29 -13.23 8.63
CA VAL A 249 5.20 -12.72 9.67
C VAL A 249 6.32 -13.70 9.98
N THR A 250 5.99 -15.00 10.02
CA THR A 250 6.94 -16.08 10.31
C THR A 250 7.98 -16.28 9.20
N GLU A 251 7.56 -16.14 7.96
CA GLU A 251 8.45 -16.20 6.79
C GLU A 251 9.41 -15.00 6.75
N LEU A 252 8.89 -13.78 7.02
CA LEU A 252 9.72 -12.58 7.08
C LEU A 252 10.76 -12.65 8.21
N ALA A 253 10.38 -13.21 9.37
CA ALA A 253 11.29 -13.33 10.52
C ALA A 253 12.41 -14.33 10.31
N ARG A 254 12.18 -15.37 9.49
CA ARG A 254 13.18 -16.43 9.19
C ARG A 254 14.04 -16.11 7.96
N SER A 255 13.72 -15.05 7.24
CA SER A 255 14.43 -14.68 6.02
C SER A 255 15.83 -14.15 6.33
N ALA A 256 16.81 -14.49 5.47
CA ALA A 256 18.17 -13.92 5.55
C ALA A 256 18.29 -12.52 4.88
N PHE A 257 17.26 -12.08 4.17
CA PHE A 257 17.33 -10.84 3.40
C PHE A 257 16.99 -9.60 4.24
N PRO A 258 17.82 -8.54 4.27
CA PRO A 258 17.56 -7.31 5.01
C PRO A 258 16.23 -6.65 4.64
N ALA A 259 15.85 -6.75 3.38
CA ALA A 259 14.61 -6.18 2.88
C ALA A 259 13.34 -6.85 3.46
N ASP A 260 13.39 -8.13 3.81
CA ASP A 260 12.29 -8.85 4.47
C ASP A 260 12.19 -8.43 5.95
N HIS A 261 13.32 -8.24 6.62
CA HIS A 261 13.34 -7.69 7.98
C HIS A 261 12.85 -6.23 8.03
N ALA A 262 13.20 -5.41 7.02
CA ALA A 262 12.66 -4.05 6.90
C ALA A 262 11.13 -4.06 6.78
N GLU A 263 10.56 -4.97 5.99
CA GLU A 263 9.11 -5.14 5.89
C GLU A 263 8.49 -5.59 7.22
N LEU A 264 9.13 -6.52 7.94
CA LEU A 264 8.66 -6.97 9.25
C LEU A 264 8.65 -5.83 10.27
N GLN A 265 9.75 -5.08 10.39
CA GLN A 265 9.84 -3.92 11.28
C GLN A 265 8.82 -2.83 10.93
N TRP A 266 8.59 -2.62 9.63
CA TRP A 266 7.53 -1.73 9.15
C TRP A 266 6.15 -2.12 9.71
N ARG A 267 5.78 -3.39 9.63
CA ARG A 267 4.50 -3.89 10.14
C ARG A 267 4.39 -3.77 11.66
N GLN A 268 5.46 -4.10 12.37
CA GLN A 268 5.51 -4.04 13.84
C GLN A 268 5.41 -2.60 14.37
N SER A 269 6.04 -1.64 13.68
CA SER A 269 6.10 -0.26 14.14
C SER A 269 4.81 0.54 13.86
N ARG A 270 3.91 0.07 12.99
CA ARG A 270 2.73 0.83 12.54
C ARG A 270 1.78 1.24 13.65
N GLY A 271 1.42 0.33 14.53
CA GLY A 271 0.53 0.65 15.65
C GLY A 271 1.15 1.63 16.63
N LEU A 272 2.44 1.45 16.96
CA LEU A 272 3.16 2.39 17.83
C LEU A 272 3.27 3.78 17.18
N THR A 273 3.56 3.84 15.89
CA THR A 273 3.58 5.09 15.12
C THR A 273 2.23 5.78 15.16
N ALA A 274 1.12 5.04 14.98
CA ALA A 274 -0.24 5.58 15.07
C ALA A 274 -0.54 6.19 16.45
N LEU A 275 -0.16 5.49 17.52
CA LEU A 275 -0.31 5.97 18.90
C LEU A 275 0.49 7.26 19.13
N LEU A 276 1.77 7.26 18.76
CA LEU A 276 2.65 8.41 18.94
C LEU A 276 2.20 9.61 18.12
N MET A 277 1.73 9.41 16.88
CA MET A 277 1.13 10.47 16.08
C MET A 277 -0.05 11.13 16.79
N ALA A 278 -0.98 10.33 17.31
CA ALA A 278 -2.14 10.85 18.03
C ALA A 278 -1.75 11.66 19.27
N LEU A 279 -0.73 11.23 20.01
CA LEU A 279 -0.22 11.94 21.19
C LEU A 279 0.53 13.22 20.82
N LEU A 280 1.33 13.22 19.76
CA LEU A 280 2.01 14.40 19.24
C LEU A 280 1.01 15.46 18.76
N ALA A 281 -0.12 15.03 18.18
CA ALA A 281 -1.18 15.95 17.76
C ALA A 281 -1.70 16.80 18.91
N ILE A 282 -1.72 16.29 20.16
CA ILE A 282 -2.18 17.03 21.34
C ILE A 282 -1.33 18.26 21.57
N SER A 283 -0.01 18.10 21.60
CA SER A 283 0.92 19.22 21.85
C SER A 283 0.98 20.20 20.68
N LEU A 284 0.81 19.72 19.45
CA LEU A 284 0.83 20.54 18.24
C LEU A 284 -0.49 21.29 17.99
N SER A 285 -1.58 20.85 18.60
CA SER A 285 -2.89 21.51 18.47
C SER A 285 -3.04 22.78 19.32
N ARG A 286 -2.02 23.13 20.12
CA ARG A 286 -2.03 24.35 20.94
C ARG A 286 -1.91 25.60 20.07
N VAL A 287 -3.00 26.33 19.99
CA VAL A 287 -3.09 27.60 19.24
C VAL A 287 -3.38 28.73 20.23
N LYS A 288 -2.86 29.92 19.93
CA LYS A 288 -3.23 31.12 20.71
C LYS A 288 -4.68 31.50 20.40
N PRO A 289 -5.44 31.99 21.39
CA PRO A 289 -6.77 32.55 21.15
C PRO A 289 -6.72 33.58 20.02
N ARG A 290 -7.71 33.57 19.13
CA ARG A 290 -7.83 34.44 17.92
C ARG A 290 -6.91 34.08 16.74
N GLN A 291 -6.15 33.00 16.77
CA GLN A 291 -5.53 32.48 15.56
C GLN A 291 -6.55 31.67 14.73
N GLY A 292 -6.47 31.77 13.41
CA GLY A 292 -7.45 31.11 12.54
C GLY A 292 -7.48 29.59 12.72
N ARG A 293 -8.63 28.96 12.50
CA ARG A 293 -8.86 27.50 12.64
C ARG A 293 -7.83 26.62 11.94
N PHE A 294 -7.21 27.14 10.89
CA PHE A 294 -6.25 26.40 10.06
C PHE A 294 -4.80 26.52 10.53
N SER A 295 -4.52 27.35 11.55
CA SER A 295 -3.13 27.52 12.03
C SER A 295 -2.53 26.24 12.63
N THR A 296 -3.36 25.31 13.11
CA THR A 296 -2.93 23.99 13.59
C THR A 296 -2.60 23.03 12.46
N LEU A 297 -3.20 23.20 11.26
CA LEU A 297 -3.02 22.26 10.17
C LEU A 297 -1.60 22.28 9.60
N LEU A 298 -0.96 23.45 9.55
CA LEU A 298 0.39 23.57 9.00
C LEU A 298 1.42 22.72 9.78
N PRO A 299 1.58 22.89 11.12
CA PRO A 299 2.54 22.07 11.87
C PRO A 299 2.17 20.58 11.87
N LEU A 300 0.87 20.26 11.88
CA LEU A 300 0.41 18.88 11.76
C LEU A 300 0.79 18.28 10.40
N THR A 301 0.59 19.00 9.31
CA THR A 301 0.94 18.53 7.97
C THR A 301 2.45 18.35 7.81
N LEU A 302 3.26 19.31 8.29
CA LEU A 302 4.72 19.19 8.22
C LEU A 302 5.24 17.99 9.01
N LEU A 303 4.72 17.77 10.23
CA LEU A 303 5.10 16.60 11.01
C LEU A 303 4.64 15.28 10.34
N PHE A 304 3.43 15.25 9.79
CA PHE A 304 2.94 14.09 9.05
C PHE A 304 3.86 13.75 7.86
N ILE A 305 4.23 14.76 7.07
CA ILE A 305 5.15 14.60 5.95
C ILE A 305 6.50 14.04 6.44
N ALA A 306 7.06 14.61 7.51
CA ALA A 306 8.33 14.15 8.07
C ALA A 306 8.26 12.69 8.55
N ILE A 307 7.20 12.29 9.25
CA ILE A 307 7.02 10.92 9.75
C ILE A 307 6.81 9.94 8.59
N PHE A 308 5.97 10.30 7.62
CA PHE A 308 5.62 9.44 6.51
C PHE A 308 6.81 9.18 5.58
N TYR A 309 7.41 10.25 5.06
CA TYR A 309 8.58 10.14 4.17
C TYR A 309 9.82 9.66 4.93
N GLY A 310 10.01 10.10 6.19
CA GLY A 310 11.11 9.60 7.02
C GLY A 310 11.00 8.09 7.26
N GLY A 311 9.80 7.58 7.47
CA GLY A 311 9.54 6.15 7.61
C GLY A 311 9.83 5.37 6.33
N ASP A 312 9.42 5.88 5.18
CA ASP A 312 9.64 5.21 3.89
C ASP A 312 11.12 5.24 3.46
N VAL A 313 11.78 6.37 3.64
CA VAL A 313 13.24 6.51 3.42
C VAL A 313 14.01 5.55 4.34
N CYS A 314 13.69 5.53 5.64
CA CYS A 314 14.35 4.62 6.59
C CYS A 314 14.15 3.16 6.19
N ARG A 315 12.94 2.77 5.78
CA ARG A 315 12.64 1.43 5.27
C ARG A 315 13.50 1.07 4.06
N THR A 316 13.63 1.98 3.10
CA THR A 316 14.43 1.79 1.90
C THR A 316 15.92 1.64 2.23
N LEU A 317 16.44 2.45 3.13
CA LEU A 317 17.84 2.38 3.58
C LEU A 317 18.15 1.07 4.31
N VAL A 318 17.24 0.61 5.16
CA VAL A 318 17.38 -0.70 5.83
C VAL A 318 17.28 -1.84 4.82
N ALA A 319 16.33 -1.76 3.88
CA ALA A 319 16.15 -2.78 2.84
C ALA A 319 17.38 -2.94 1.94
N ASN A 320 18.08 -1.83 1.67
CA ASN A 320 19.31 -1.81 0.86
C ASN A 320 20.58 -2.08 1.68
N GLY A 321 20.45 -2.32 3.00
CA GLY A 321 21.60 -2.57 3.89
C GLY A 321 22.44 -1.34 4.23
N ALA A 322 22.01 -0.13 3.89
CA ALA A 322 22.69 1.13 4.20
C ALA A 322 22.60 1.49 5.69
N ILE A 323 21.56 1.03 6.37
CA ILE A 323 21.39 1.16 7.82
C ILE A 323 21.29 -0.25 8.41
N PRO A 324 21.98 -0.52 9.57
CA PRO A 324 21.88 -1.81 10.24
C PRO A 324 20.44 -2.11 10.67
N LEU A 325 20.11 -3.39 10.82
CA LEU A 325 18.79 -3.84 11.24
C LEU A 325 18.40 -3.35 12.64
N ILE A 326 19.37 -3.01 13.49
CA ILE A 326 19.18 -2.42 14.82
C ILE A 326 19.96 -1.09 14.83
N PRO A 327 19.32 0.08 15.03
CA PRO A 327 17.91 0.29 15.38
C PRO A 327 16.90 0.16 14.22
N GLY A 328 17.36 0.12 12.96
CA GLY A 328 16.49 -0.08 11.80
C GLY A 328 15.33 0.93 11.73
N LEU A 329 14.13 0.45 11.41
CA LEU A 329 12.92 1.27 11.35
C LEU A 329 12.43 1.78 12.72
N TRP A 330 12.86 1.18 13.83
CA TRP A 330 12.51 1.64 15.18
C TRP A 330 13.07 3.03 15.51
N LEU A 331 14.02 3.52 14.69
CA LEU A 331 14.55 4.88 14.79
C LEU A 331 13.43 5.92 14.65
N VAL A 332 12.47 5.72 13.76
CA VAL A 332 11.37 6.68 13.53
C VAL A 332 10.45 6.77 14.76
N PRO A 333 9.85 5.67 15.28
CA PRO A 333 9.10 5.72 16.53
C PRO A 333 9.94 6.22 17.72
N GLY A 334 11.25 5.91 17.77
CA GLY A 334 12.15 6.39 18.80
C GLY A 334 12.30 7.91 18.81
N LEU A 335 12.51 8.52 17.64
CA LEU A 335 12.56 9.98 17.48
C LEU A 335 11.20 10.63 17.81
N MET A 336 10.10 10.00 17.42
CA MET A 336 8.76 10.48 17.77
C MET A 336 8.52 10.45 19.28
N LEU A 337 8.95 9.39 19.96
CA LEU A 337 8.84 9.27 21.42
C LEU A 337 9.69 10.35 22.11
N MET A 338 10.92 10.55 21.66
CA MET A 338 11.78 11.61 22.18
C MET A 338 11.15 13.00 22.01
N GLY A 339 10.63 13.29 20.82
CA GLY A 339 9.90 14.53 20.56
C GLY A 339 8.67 14.70 21.45
N LEU A 340 7.90 13.61 21.63
CA LEU A 340 6.74 13.60 22.53
C LEU A 340 7.15 13.90 23.98
N LEU A 341 8.19 13.25 24.49
CA LEU A 341 8.67 13.48 25.86
C LEU A 341 9.11 14.93 26.07
N MET A 342 9.82 15.52 25.10
CA MET A 342 10.22 16.95 25.16
C MET A 342 9.00 17.87 25.18
N LEU A 343 8.00 17.62 24.35
CA LEU A 343 6.78 18.42 24.29
C LEU A 343 5.95 18.27 25.55
N VAL A 344 5.79 17.06 26.06
CA VAL A 344 5.08 16.80 27.32
C VAL A 344 5.78 17.47 28.48
N ALA A 345 7.11 17.35 28.60
CA ALA A 345 7.88 18.04 29.67
C ALA A 345 7.67 19.56 29.63
N ARG A 346 7.66 20.15 28.43
CA ARG A 346 7.34 21.57 28.25
C ARG A 346 5.91 21.89 28.69
N ASP A 347 4.96 21.04 28.36
CA ASP A 347 3.54 21.23 28.66
C ASP A 347 3.27 21.23 30.16
N PHE A 348 3.95 20.35 30.89
CA PHE A 348 3.83 20.31 32.37
C PHE A 348 4.63 21.42 33.05
N SER A 349 5.81 21.82 32.56
CA SER A 349 6.62 22.89 33.13
C SER A 349 5.98 24.29 33.01
N LEU A 350 5.27 24.54 31.90
CA LEU A 350 4.53 25.79 31.71
C LEU A 350 3.41 25.95 32.73
N LEU A 351 2.76 24.87 33.15
CA LEU A 351 1.71 24.92 34.19
C LEU A 351 2.25 25.20 35.56
N GLN A 352 3.43 24.71 35.93
CA GLN A 352 4.08 25.06 37.21
C GLN A 352 4.40 26.55 37.27
N LYS A 353 4.66 27.23 36.14
CA LYS A 353 4.87 28.68 36.08
C LYS A 353 3.57 29.49 36.21
N PHE A 354 2.42 28.96 35.83
CA PHE A 354 1.11 29.62 36.00
C PHE A 354 0.46 29.35 37.37
N SER A 355 0.95 28.37 38.11
CA SER A 355 0.49 28.02 39.46
C SER A 355 1.28 28.69 40.58
N ARG A 356 2.33 29.43 40.26
CA ARG A 356 3.04 30.37 41.14
C ARG A 356 2.67 31.78 40.74
#